data_51fa35ba6ccaa019fc2ea8e7591bd0cf
#
_entry.id   51fa35ba6ccaa019fc2ea8e7591bd0cf
#
_cell.length_a   1.000
_cell.length_b   1.000
_cell.length_c   1.000
_cell.angle_alpha   90.00
_cell.angle_beta   90.00
_cell.angle_gamma   90.00
#
_symmetry.space_group_name_H-M   'P 1'
#
loop_
_entity.id
_entity.type
_entity.pdbx_description
1 polymer ?
#
loop_
_entity_poly.entity_id
_entity_poly.type
_entity_poly.pdbx_seq_one_letter_code
_entity_poly.pdbx_strand_id
1 'polypeptide(L)'
;ARRPARRRLERSASRSWTATSTRARGSAARAAAAATRAARALRELPALAPATDVPMDATRTENMFVAQPQQRNLSGRIFGGFLLRRAFELAFATTYVFGGAKPKFHSVADMNFLRPVEVGDLMRVRARVLHSAQTSCGRPVVDVEVEALGTKPESMQSEVSNALMFKFYVGERNEGRVARRVLPSSREEAA
;
A
#
# COMPACT_ATOMS: atom_id res chain seq x y z
N ALA A 1 33.17 -16.40 44.48
CA ALA A 1 31.71 -16.40 44.63
C ALA A 1 31.11 -15.02 44.45
N ARG A 2 30.82 -14.61 43.24
CA ARG A 2 29.94 -13.45 42.93
C ARG A 2 29.34 -13.59 41.52
N ARG A 3 28.16 -14.23 41.41
CA ARG A 3 27.25 -14.05 40.29
C ARG A 3 25.82 -14.51 40.63
N PRO A 4 24.94 -13.63 41.14
CA PRO A 4 23.53 -13.76 40.75
C PRO A 4 22.83 -12.48 40.30
N ALA A 5 23.47 -11.31 40.21
CA ALA A 5 22.76 -10.07 39.91
C ALA A 5 22.39 -9.83 38.43
N ARG A 6 23.18 -10.35 37.48
CA ARG A 6 22.92 -10.15 36.04
C ARG A 6 21.66 -10.85 35.50
N ARG A 7 21.32 -12.03 36.01
CA ARG A 7 20.13 -12.79 35.52
C ARG A 7 18.77 -12.18 35.91
N ARG A 8 18.72 -11.31 36.91
CA ARG A 8 17.46 -10.68 37.35
C ARG A 8 17.07 -9.48 36.46
N LEU A 9 18.04 -8.73 35.95
CA LEU A 9 17.83 -7.58 35.09
C LEU A 9 17.39 -7.97 33.67
N GLU A 10 17.92 -9.07 33.11
CA GLU A 10 17.55 -9.58 31.81
C GLU A 10 16.11 -10.13 31.76
N ARG A 11 15.63 -10.73 32.89
CA ARG A 11 14.24 -11.22 32.98
C ARG A 11 13.21 -10.10 33.16
N SER A 12 13.58 -8.97 33.75
CA SER A 12 12.67 -7.82 33.87
C SER A 12 12.56 -7.05 32.58
N ALA A 13 13.65 -6.91 31.82
CA ALA A 13 13.65 -6.26 30.51
C ALA A 13 12.85 -7.04 29.45
N SER A 14 12.98 -8.38 29.44
CA SER A 14 12.23 -9.22 28.49
C SER A 14 10.71 -9.21 28.76
N ARG A 15 10.30 -9.17 30.03
CA ARG A 15 8.88 -9.09 30.41
C ARG A 15 8.23 -7.74 30.08
N SER A 16 8.97 -6.62 30.22
CA SER A 16 8.47 -5.30 29.86
C SER A 16 8.33 -5.14 28.35
N TRP A 17 9.26 -5.71 27.58
CA TRP A 17 9.25 -5.63 26.13
C TRP A 17 8.09 -6.44 25.50
N THR A 18 7.83 -7.65 26.00
CA THR A 18 6.70 -8.47 25.54
C THR A 18 5.35 -7.87 25.92
N ALA A 19 5.20 -7.28 27.11
CA ALA A 19 3.96 -6.65 27.54
C ALA A 19 3.64 -5.38 26.73
N THR A 20 4.64 -4.58 26.39
CA THR A 20 4.48 -3.37 25.57
C THR A 20 4.09 -3.74 24.14
N SER A 21 4.70 -4.78 23.57
CA SER A 21 4.40 -5.24 22.21
C SER A 21 2.98 -5.83 22.10
N THR A 22 2.53 -6.58 23.10
CA THR A 22 1.18 -7.17 23.13
C THR A 22 0.10 -6.09 23.29
N ARG A 23 0.37 -5.05 24.09
CA ARG A 23 -0.55 -3.92 24.29
C ARG A 23 -0.65 -3.08 23.02
N ALA A 24 0.46 -2.84 22.33
CA ALA A 24 0.49 -2.12 21.05
C ALA A 24 -0.27 -2.89 19.96
N ARG A 25 -0.08 -4.20 19.83
CA ARG A 25 -0.83 -5.05 18.90
C ARG A 25 -2.33 -5.07 19.20
N GLY A 26 -2.72 -5.14 20.47
CA GLY A 26 -4.14 -5.09 20.87
C GLY A 26 -4.79 -3.72 20.62
N SER A 27 -4.04 -2.62 20.70
CA SER A 27 -4.54 -1.29 20.38
C SER A 27 -4.69 -1.09 18.87
N ALA A 28 -3.72 -1.56 18.07
CA ALA A 28 -3.77 -1.53 16.62
C ALA A 28 -4.96 -2.37 16.08
N ALA A 29 -5.15 -3.58 16.58
CA ALA A 29 -6.27 -4.44 16.18
C ALA A 29 -7.65 -3.81 16.52
N ARG A 30 -7.76 -3.13 17.65
CA ARG A 30 -9.00 -2.39 18.01
C ARG A 30 -9.22 -1.17 17.12
N ALA A 31 -8.16 -0.43 16.80
CA ALA A 31 -8.23 0.70 15.88
C ALA A 31 -8.65 0.25 14.47
N ALA A 32 -8.04 -0.83 13.96
CA ALA A 32 -8.38 -1.44 12.70
C ALA A 32 -9.85 -1.90 12.65
N ALA A 33 -10.33 -2.59 13.69
CA ALA A 33 -11.73 -3.00 13.77
C ALA A 33 -12.70 -1.81 13.85
N ALA A 34 -12.31 -0.72 14.52
CA ALA A 34 -13.10 0.51 14.57
C ALA A 34 -13.16 1.20 13.20
N ALA A 35 -12.03 1.28 12.48
CA ALA A 35 -11.96 1.84 11.14
C ALA A 35 -12.83 1.04 10.14
N THR A 36 -12.77 -0.30 10.18
CA THR A 36 -13.61 -1.17 9.35
C THR A 36 -15.09 -0.97 9.63
N ARG A 37 -15.49 -0.85 10.91
CA ARG A 37 -16.89 -0.56 11.27
C ARG A 37 -17.33 0.81 10.78
N ALA A 38 -16.47 1.83 10.89
CA ALA A 38 -16.74 3.16 10.39
C ALA A 38 -16.94 3.15 8.86
N ALA A 39 -16.03 2.51 8.11
CA ALA A 39 -16.15 2.38 6.67
C ALA A 39 -17.44 1.67 6.24
N ARG A 40 -17.84 0.61 6.94
CA ARG A 40 -19.12 -0.07 6.68
C ARG A 40 -20.32 0.84 6.95
N ALA A 41 -20.33 1.53 8.09
CA ALA A 41 -21.40 2.45 8.43
C ALA A 41 -21.54 3.60 7.40
N LEU A 42 -20.40 4.09 6.87
CA LEU A 42 -20.40 5.14 5.84
C LEU A 42 -20.93 4.65 4.48
N ARG A 43 -20.79 3.34 4.17
CA ARG A 43 -21.42 2.75 2.97
C ARG A 43 -22.94 2.61 3.12
N GLU A 44 -23.39 2.22 4.31
CA GLU A 44 -24.80 2.04 4.62
C GLU A 44 -25.52 3.39 4.80
N LEU A 45 -24.80 4.40 5.29
CA LEU A 45 -25.32 5.74 5.58
C LEU A 45 -24.37 6.83 5.04
N PRO A 46 -24.32 7.05 3.72
CA PRO A 46 -23.38 8.00 3.08
C PRO A 46 -23.47 9.44 3.64
N ALA A 47 -24.63 9.83 4.14
CA ALA A 47 -24.84 11.15 4.72
C ALA A 47 -24.03 11.40 6.01
N LEU A 48 -23.49 10.35 6.64
CA LEU A 48 -22.62 10.46 7.83
C LEU A 48 -21.13 10.56 7.46
N ALA A 49 -20.79 10.37 6.18
CA ALA A 49 -19.40 10.44 5.74
C ALA A 49 -18.92 11.89 5.68
N PRO A 50 -17.82 12.25 6.35
CA PRO A 50 -17.10 13.47 5.97
C PRO A 50 -16.72 13.35 4.50
N ALA A 51 -16.86 14.44 3.73
CA ALA A 51 -16.47 14.47 2.31
C ALA A 51 -14.98 14.13 2.04
N THR A 52 -14.19 14.04 3.12
CA THR A 52 -12.76 13.71 3.11
C THR A 52 -12.46 12.23 3.29
N ASP A 53 -13.43 11.40 3.69
CA ASP A 53 -13.21 9.98 3.96
C ASP A 53 -13.56 9.14 2.72
N VAL A 54 -12.62 8.27 2.32
CA VAL A 54 -12.73 7.43 1.11
C VAL A 54 -12.46 5.97 1.50
N PRO A 55 -13.36 5.03 1.19
CA PRO A 55 -13.10 3.61 1.35
C PRO A 55 -11.89 3.18 0.49
N MET A 56 -11.05 2.29 1.01
CA MET A 56 -9.82 1.84 0.32
C MET A 56 -10.11 1.20 -1.04
N ASP A 57 -11.13 0.37 -1.13
CA ASP A 57 -11.54 -0.27 -2.39
C ASP A 57 -12.07 0.73 -3.45
N ALA A 58 -12.61 1.88 -3.03
CA ALA A 58 -13.01 2.96 -3.94
C ALA A 58 -11.81 3.72 -4.54
N THR A 59 -10.61 3.53 -4.01
CA THR A 59 -9.38 4.11 -4.56
C THR A 59 -8.72 3.24 -5.63
N ARG A 60 -9.25 2.03 -5.87
CA ARG A 60 -8.67 1.05 -6.79
C ARG A 60 -8.68 1.55 -8.22
N THR A 61 -7.54 1.46 -8.86
CA THR A 61 -7.36 1.68 -10.30
C THR A 61 -6.70 0.45 -10.91
N GLU A 62 -6.89 0.25 -12.21
CA GLU A 62 -6.40 -0.93 -12.88
C GLU A 62 -6.00 -0.62 -14.32
N ASN A 63 -4.97 -1.30 -14.81
CA ASN A 63 -4.53 -1.27 -16.20
C ASN A 63 -4.16 -2.68 -16.66
N MET A 64 -4.41 -2.99 -17.92
CA MET A 64 -4.03 -4.26 -18.55
C MET A 64 -3.21 -4.02 -19.80
N PHE A 65 -2.20 -4.86 -20.04
CA PHE A 65 -1.40 -4.84 -21.25
C PHE A 65 -0.81 -6.23 -21.52
N VAL A 66 -0.48 -6.48 -22.79
CA VAL A 66 0.27 -7.67 -23.18
C VAL A 66 1.75 -7.36 -23.14
N ALA A 67 2.54 -8.25 -22.51
CA ALA A 67 3.99 -8.15 -22.45
C ALA A 67 4.61 -8.36 -23.83
N GLN A 68 5.20 -7.31 -24.39
CA GLN A 68 5.67 -7.32 -25.78
C GLN A 68 7.16 -7.63 -25.88
N PRO A 69 7.61 -8.21 -27.02
CA PRO A 69 9.02 -8.60 -27.25
C PRO A 69 10.04 -7.46 -27.10
N GLN A 70 9.60 -6.21 -27.34
CA GLN A 70 10.46 -5.02 -27.25
C GLN A 70 10.91 -4.73 -25.80
N GLN A 71 10.20 -5.27 -24.81
CA GLN A 71 10.48 -5.05 -23.39
C GLN A 71 11.29 -6.19 -22.75
N ARG A 72 11.77 -7.15 -23.57
CA ARG A 72 12.58 -8.25 -23.09
C ARG A 72 14.01 -7.82 -22.73
N ASN A 73 14.56 -8.46 -21.72
CA ASN A 73 15.98 -8.39 -21.38
C ASN A 73 16.81 -9.39 -22.22
N LEU A 74 18.11 -9.44 -21.96
CA LEU A 74 19.04 -10.37 -22.63
C LEU A 74 18.70 -11.85 -22.38
N SER A 75 18.01 -12.17 -21.29
CA SER A 75 17.56 -13.53 -20.96
C SER A 75 16.20 -13.89 -21.59
N GLY A 76 15.63 -13.04 -22.45
CA GLY A 76 14.36 -13.27 -23.13
C GLY A 76 13.11 -12.99 -22.29
N ARG A 77 13.25 -12.59 -21.03
CA ARG A 77 12.15 -12.23 -20.12
C ARG A 77 11.89 -10.73 -20.12
N ILE A 78 10.71 -10.34 -19.68
CA ILE A 78 10.38 -8.90 -19.55
C ILE A 78 11.29 -8.24 -18.53
N PHE A 79 11.82 -7.08 -18.92
CA PHE A 79 12.72 -6.30 -18.07
C PHE A 79 11.98 -5.72 -16.85
N GLY A 80 12.48 -5.99 -15.64
CA GLY A 80 11.86 -5.57 -14.40
C GLY A 80 11.68 -4.04 -14.31
N GLY A 81 12.59 -3.26 -14.88
CA GLY A 81 12.46 -1.80 -14.95
C GLY A 81 11.26 -1.33 -15.79
N PHE A 82 10.85 -2.10 -16.82
CA PHE A 82 9.62 -1.82 -17.55
C PHE A 82 8.39 -2.03 -16.68
N LEU A 83 8.35 -3.14 -15.92
CA LEU A 83 7.26 -3.42 -14.99
C LEU A 83 7.18 -2.36 -13.88
N LEU A 84 8.33 -1.97 -13.32
CA LEU A 84 8.44 -0.91 -12.33
C LEU A 84 7.90 0.42 -12.87
N ARG A 85 8.26 0.79 -14.10
CA ARG A 85 7.73 1.99 -14.75
C ARG A 85 6.22 1.95 -14.89
N ARG A 86 5.65 0.83 -15.35
CA ARG A 86 4.18 0.65 -15.49
C ARG A 86 3.47 0.76 -14.14
N ALA A 87 4.04 0.14 -13.11
CA ALA A 87 3.53 0.24 -11.75
C ALA A 87 3.59 1.68 -11.23
N PHE A 88 4.70 2.38 -11.45
CA PHE A 88 4.85 3.78 -11.08
C PHE A 88 3.84 4.69 -11.78
N GLU A 89 3.64 4.53 -13.08
CA GLU A 89 2.67 5.30 -13.87
C GLU A 89 1.25 5.14 -13.30
N LEU A 90 0.86 3.90 -12.95
CA LEU A 90 -0.43 3.63 -12.34
C LEU A 90 -0.54 4.20 -10.93
N ALA A 91 0.48 4.02 -10.07
CA ALA A 91 0.53 4.59 -8.73
C ALA A 91 0.43 6.12 -8.75
N PHE A 92 1.12 6.75 -9.69
CA PHE A 92 1.06 8.20 -9.90
C PHE A 92 -0.37 8.64 -10.28
N ALA A 93 -1.00 7.96 -11.25
CA ALA A 93 -2.37 8.25 -11.67
C ALA A 93 -3.37 8.05 -10.53
N THR A 94 -3.25 6.95 -9.77
CA THR A 94 -4.07 6.66 -8.59
C THR A 94 -3.96 7.78 -7.54
N THR A 95 -2.72 8.19 -7.25
CA THR A 95 -2.48 9.29 -6.30
C THR A 95 -3.04 10.61 -6.79
N TYR A 96 -2.96 10.87 -8.10
CA TYR A 96 -3.46 12.11 -8.69
C TYR A 96 -4.99 12.18 -8.61
N VAL A 97 -5.68 11.10 -8.94
CA VAL A 97 -7.14 11.01 -8.82
C VAL A 97 -7.58 11.11 -7.36
N PHE A 98 -6.90 10.40 -6.46
CA PHE A 98 -7.21 10.42 -5.04
C PHE A 98 -6.97 11.79 -4.41
N GLY A 99 -5.82 12.39 -4.68
CA GLY A 99 -5.39 13.64 -4.03
C GLY A 99 -5.94 14.92 -4.67
N GLY A 100 -6.45 14.83 -5.92
CA GLY A 100 -6.94 15.99 -6.67
C GLY A 100 -5.87 17.05 -7.02
N ALA A 101 -4.59 16.71 -6.87
CA ALA A 101 -3.45 17.56 -7.23
C ALA A 101 -2.27 16.73 -7.70
N LYS A 102 -1.37 17.32 -8.49
CA LYS A 102 -0.22 16.63 -9.09
C LYS A 102 0.67 16.02 -8.02
N PRO A 103 0.87 14.69 -8.05
CA PRO A 103 1.75 14.02 -7.10
C PRO A 103 3.21 14.40 -7.32
N LYS A 104 3.97 14.42 -6.22
CA LYS A 104 5.43 14.48 -6.23
C LYS A 104 5.97 13.19 -5.64
N PHE A 105 6.78 12.48 -6.40
CA PHE A 105 7.39 11.24 -5.94
C PHE A 105 8.23 11.48 -4.67
N HIS A 106 8.05 10.63 -3.67
CA HIS A 106 8.83 10.64 -2.45
C HIS A 106 9.82 9.47 -2.43
N SER A 107 9.31 8.24 -2.44
CA SER A 107 10.14 7.03 -2.34
C SER A 107 9.40 5.79 -2.81
N VAL A 108 10.16 4.74 -3.09
CA VAL A 108 9.68 3.36 -3.10
C VAL A 108 9.92 2.79 -1.70
N ALA A 109 8.89 2.29 -1.05
CA ALA A 109 8.98 1.75 0.30
C ALA A 109 9.33 0.25 0.28
N ASP A 110 8.76 -0.49 -0.67
CA ASP A 110 9.02 -1.90 -0.86
C ASP A 110 8.92 -2.29 -2.34
N MET A 111 9.68 -3.31 -2.75
CA MET A 111 9.74 -3.77 -4.12
C MET A 111 10.06 -5.26 -4.19
N ASN A 112 9.05 -6.07 -4.44
CA ASN A 112 9.14 -7.51 -4.48
C ASN A 112 8.88 -8.04 -5.90
N PHE A 113 9.89 -8.70 -6.48
CA PHE A 113 9.79 -9.43 -7.75
C PHE A 113 9.64 -10.91 -7.41
N LEU A 114 8.41 -11.42 -7.46
CA LEU A 114 8.07 -12.76 -7.02
C LEU A 114 8.20 -13.78 -8.14
N ARG A 115 7.84 -13.39 -9.36
CA ARG A 115 7.86 -14.27 -10.53
C ARG A 115 8.34 -13.54 -11.78
N PRO A 116 9.04 -14.23 -12.67
CA PRO A 116 9.39 -13.68 -13.98
C PRO A 116 8.13 -13.53 -14.84
N VAL A 117 8.13 -12.49 -15.68
CA VAL A 117 7.11 -12.25 -16.71
C VAL A 117 7.69 -12.58 -18.06
N GLU A 118 6.97 -13.34 -18.87
CA GLU A 118 7.39 -13.77 -20.19
C GLU A 118 6.74 -12.91 -21.28
N VAL A 119 7.31 -12.96 -22.48
CA VAL A 119 6.74 -12.31 -23.66
C VAL A 119 5.43 -13.03 -24.01
N GLY A 120 4.37 -12.25 -24.20
CA GLY A 120 3.04 -12.76 -24.48
C GLY A 120 2.12 -12.85 -23.27
N ASP A 121 2.65 -12.77 -22.05
CA ASP A 121 1.83 -12.77 -20.84
C ASP A 121 0.87 -11.58 -20.83
N LEU A 122 -0.39 -11.84 -20.47
CA LEU A 122 -1.36 -10.79 -20.20
C LEU A 122 -1.15 -10.26 -18.80
N MET A 123 -0.64 -9.06 -18.71
CA MET A 123 -0.37 -8.39 -17.43
C MET A 123 -1.55 -7.54 -16.99
N ARG A 124 -1.96 -7.72 -15.75
CA ARG A 124 -2.94 -6.92 -15.06
C ARG A 124 -2.28 -6.19 -13.88
N VAL A 125 -2.26 -4.88 -13.91
CA VAL A 125 -1.65 -4.07 -12.86
C VAL A 125 -2.76 -3.37 -12.10
N ARG A 126 -2.78 -3.53 -10.78
CA ARG A 126 -3.76 -2.92 -9.88
C ARG A 126 -3.04 -2.02 -8.90
N ALA A 127 -3.62 -0.86 -8.65
CA ALA A 127 -3.15 0.05 -7.62
C ALA A 127 -4.27 0.41 -6.66
N ARG A 128 -3.94 0.61 -5.39
CA ARG A 128 -4.85 1.12 -4.36
C ARG A 128 -4.10 1.98 -3.36
N VAL A 129 -4.79 2.95 -2.78
CA VAL A 129 -4.23 3.75 -1.70
C VAL A 129 -4.37 2.97 -0.40
N LEU A 130 -3.25 2.68 0.27
CA LEU A 130 -3.25 1.98 1.56
C LEU A 130 -3.38 2.95 2.73
N HIS A 131 -2.67 4.06 2.65
CA HIS A 131 -2.59 5.01 3.74
C HIS A 131 -2.46 6.43 3.23
N SER A 132 -3.02 7.37 3.98
CA SER A 132 -2.86 8.80 3.75
C SER A 132 -2.73 9.52 5.09
N ALA A 133 -1.80 10.45 5.15
CA ALA A 133 -1.51 11.21 6.36
C ALA A 133 -1.13 12.65 6.03
N GLN A 134 -1.28 13.52 7.03
CA GLN A 134 -0.73 14.87 6.97
C GLN A 134 0.68 14.85 7.58
N THR A 135 1.66 15.34 6.86
CA THR A 135 3.02 15.49 7.39
C THR A 135 3.10 16.66 8.38
N SER A 136 4.13 16.68 9.22
CA SER A 136 4.40 17.79 10.14
C SER A 136 4.57 19.15 9.44
N CYS A 137 4.95 19.14 8.17
CA CYS A 137 5.05 20.36 7.34
C CYS A 137 3.74 20.72 6.62
N GLY A 138 2.60 20.11 7.02
CA GLY A 138 1.28 20.40 6.46
C GLY A 138 1.01 19.86 5.07
N ARG A 139 1.85 18.95 4.57
CA ARG A 139 1.73 18.38 3.22
C ARG A 139 1.13 16.98 3.27
N PRO A 140 0.07 16.68 2.50
CA PRO A 140 -0.46 15.33 2.43
C PRO A 140 0.57 14.35 1.84
N VAL A 141 0.68 13.17 2.46
CA VAL A 141 1.44 12.03 1.94
C VAL A 141 0.50 10.86 1.73
N VAL A 142 0.74 10.10 0.67
CA VAL A 142 -0.11 8.97 0.27
C VAL A 142 0.80 7.77 -0.04
N ASP A 143 0.47 6.64 0.57
CA ASP A 143 1.10 5.34 0.30
C ASP A 143 0.19 4.54 -0.63
N VAL A 144 0.77 4.10 -1.76
CA VAL A 144 0.05 3.36 -2.80
C VAL A 144 0.72 2.02 -3.01
N GLU A 145 -0.05 0.97 -2.86
CA GLU A 145 0.34 -0.39 -3.24
C GLU A 145 0.00 -0.63 -4.70
N VAL A 146 0.91 -1.31 -5.40
CA VAL A 146 0.69 -1.76 -6.77
C VAL A 146 1.04 -3.24 -6.87
N GLU A 147 0.09 -4.03 -7.32
CA GLU A 147 0.26 -5.44 -7.64
C GLU A 147 0.22 -5.63 -9.16
N ALA A 148 1.22 -6.31 -9.70
CA ALA A 148 1.21 -6.78 -11.07
C ALA A 148 0.93 -8.29 -11.08
N LEU A 149 -0.09 -8.70 -11.83
CA LEU A 149 -0.51 -10.08 -11.97
C LEU A 149 -0.26 -10.53 -13.41
N GLY A 150 0.44 -11.65 -13.57
CA GLY A 150 0.49 -12.39 -14.83
C GLY A 150 -0.76 -13.26 -14.95
N THR A 151 -1.51 -13.10 -16.01
CA THR A 151 -2.74 -13.85 -16.26
C THR A 151 -2.54 -14.69 -17.50
N LYS A 152 -2.87 -15.98 -17.39
CA LYS A 152 -2.91 -16.93 -18.51
C LYS A 152 -4.36 -17.35 -18.73
N PRO A 153 -5.07 -16.71 -19.67
CA PRO A 153 -6.50 -16.95 -19.90
C PRO A 153 -6.79 -18.42 -20.23
N GLU A 154 -5.89 -19.09 -20.95
CA GLU A 154 -6.04 -20.47 -21.40
C GLU A 154 -6.13 -21.45 -20.22
N SER A 155 -5.46 -21.17 -19.12
CA SER A 155 -5.47 -21.99 -17.89
C SER A 155 -6.33 -21.38 -16.78
N MET A 156 -6.96 -20.23 -17.04
CA MET A 156 -7.72 -19.44 -16.03
C MET A 156 -6.90 -19.16 -14.75
N GLN A 157 -5.58 -19.03 -14.91
CA GLN A 157 -4.67 -18.74 -13.80
C GLN A 157 -4.26 -17.27 -13.80
N SER A 158 -4.24 -16.68 -12.63
CA SER A 158 -3.73 -15.33 -12.40
C SER A 158 -2.88 -15.32 -11.13
N GLU A 159 -1.62 -14.95 -11.27
CA GLU A 159 -0.66 -15.00 -10.16
C GLU A 159 0.06 -13.68 -10.03
N VAL A 160 0.31 -13.27 -8.78
CA VAL A 160 1.08 -12.05 -8.50
C VAL A 160 2.54 -12.26 -8.92
N SER A 161 3.00 -11.44 -9.85
CA SER A 161 4.39 -11.41 -10.31
C SER A 161 5.23 -10.39 -9.55
N ASN A 162 4.64 -9.25 -9.21
CA ASN A 162 5.32 -8.16 -8.53
C ASN A 162 4.39 -7.48 -7.52
N ALA A 163 4.93 -7.09 -6.37
CA ALA A 163 4.27 -6.24 -5.40
C ALA A 163 5.19 -5.06 -5.08
N LEU A 164 4.67 -3.85 -5.19
CA LEU A 164 5.43 -2.60 -5.14
C LEU A 164 4.68 -1.60 -4.26
N MET A 165 5.40 -0.86 -3.44
CA MET A 165 4.82 0.18 -2.60
C MET A 165 5.49 1.52 -2.87
N PHE A 166 4.69 2.48 -3.28
CA PHE A 166 5.14 3.84 -3.60
C PHE A 166 4.59 4.84 -2.60
N LYS A 167 5.39 5.85 -2.34
CA LYS A 167 5.00 6.99 -1.50
C LYS A 167 5.08 8.27 -2.30
N PHE A 168 4.02 9.07 -2.24
CA PHE A 168 3.92 10.36 -2.92
C PHE A 168 3.49 11.46 -1.97
N TYR A 169 3.97 12.68 -2.22
CA TYR A 169 3.35 13.88 -1.71
C TYR A 169 2.26 14.36 -2.67
N VAL A 170 1.19 14.94 -2.15
CA VAL A 170 0.11 15.53 -2.95
C VAL A 170 0.17 17.06 -2.86
N GLY A 171 0.17 17.72 -4.01
CA GLY A 171 0.22 19.18 -4.09
C GLY A 171 1.55 19.81 -3.70
N GLU A 172 1.55 21.13 -3.61
CA GLU A 172 2.73 21.91 -3.25
C GLU A 172 2.85 22.08 -1.72
N ARG A 173 4.03 22.50 -1.30
CA ARG A 173 4.29 22.88 0.10
C ARG A 173 3.48 24.16 0.40
N ASN A 174 2.74 24.19 1.50
CA ASN A 174 1.94 25.35 1.95
C ASN A 174 0.64 25.63 1.16
N GLU A 175 0.13 24.71 0.36
CA GLU A 175 -1.21 24.85 -0.26
C GLU A 175 -2.37 24.71 0.73
N GLY A 176 -2.10 24.39 2.00
CA GLY A 176 -3.14 24.19 3.02
C GLY A 176 -4.08 23.02 2.73
N ARG A 177 -3.70 22.10 1.85
CA ARG A 177 -4.52 20.93 1.52
C ARG A 177 -4.60 19.98 2.70
N VAL A 178 -5.82 19.54 2.98
CA VAL A 178 -6.07 18.48 3.95
C VAL A 178 -5.99 17.15 3.25
N ALA A 179 -5.27 16.18 3.85
CA ALA A 179 -5.24 14.83 3.35
C ALA A 179 -6.63 14.21 3.41
N ARG A 180 -7.11 13.66 2.29
CA ARG A 180 -8.28 12.78 2.31
C ARG A 180 -7.90 11.53 3.09
N ARG A 181 -8.77 11.06 3.97
CA ARG A 181 -8.51 9.89 4.80
C ARG A 181 -8.99 8.63 4.10
N VAL A 182 -8.11 7.63 4.01
CA VAL A 182 -8.48 6.30 3.54
C VAL A 182 -8.98 5.46 4.70
N LEU A 183 -10.08 4.78 4.50
CA LEU A 183 -10.68 3.86 5.46
C LEU A 183 -10.63 2.43 4.92
N PRO A 184 -10.10 1.48 5.69
CA PRO A 184 -10.08 0.07 5.29
C PRO A 184 -11.51 -0.47 5.19
N SER A 185 -11.78 -1.25 4.16
CA SER A 185 -13.10 -1.82 3.87
C SER A 185 -13.27 -3.22 4.47
N SER A 186 -12.15 -3.89 4.75
CA SER A 186 -12.10 -5.23 5.35
C SER A 186 -11.14 -5.29 6.53
N ARG A 187 -11.17 -6.43 7.27
CA ARG A 187 -10.20 -6.66 8.36
C ARG A 187 -8.79 -6.88 7.83
N GLU A 188 -8.66 -7.46 6.65
CA GLU A 188 -7.37 -7.72 6.00
C GLU A 188 -6.71 -6.40 5.56
N GLU A 189 -7.50 -5.45 5.07
CA GLU A 189 -7.03 -4.12 4.70
C GLU A 189 -6.67 -3.26 5.91
N ALA A 190 -7.13 -3.63 7.10
CA ALA A 190 -6.89 -2.89 8.34
C ALA A 190 -5.69 -3.44 9.15
N ALA A 191 -5.09 -4.54 8.72
CA ALA A 191 -3.96 -5.21 9.37
C ALA A 191 -2.62 -4.64 8.92
#